data_f754399e9c1e398a4833688cf755f8bc
#
_entry.id   f754399e9c1e398a4833688cf755f8bc
#
_cell.length_a   1.000
_cell.length_b   1.000
_cell.length_c   1.000
_cell.angle_alpha   90.00
_cell.angle_beta   90.00
_cell.angle_gamma   90.00
#
_symmetry.space_group_name_H-M   'P 1'
#
loop_
_entity.id
_entity.type
_entity.pdbx_description
1 polymer ?
#
loop_
_entity_poly.entity_id
_entity_poly.type
_entity_poly.pdbx_seq_one_letter_code
_entity_poly.pdbx_strand_id
1 'polypeptide(L)'
;MSEEPPSASMSHSDFDILSWNVRGLNMAARCLAVHETIAENTSHIACLQETKLQHIDDGLARFLGAYKLSCFAYKPSVGTKGGILILWNDVVIDLSNISIRWFSVSATVQLQRQASDSFLLSTVYGSSRARGKEAFLQHLRRLKPLTGTK
;
A
#
# COMPACT_ATOMS: atom_id res chain seq x y z
N MET A 1 -18.93 -3.08 -15.63
CA MET A 1 -18.73 -2.28 -14.48
C MET A 1 -17.37 -1.58 -14.51
N SER A 2 -17.42 -0.34 -14.44
CA SER A 2 -16.17 0.38 -14.55
C SER A 2 -15.45 0.41 -13.23
N GLU A 3 -14.17 0.29 -13.32
CA GLU A 3 -13.27 0.41 -12.23
C GLU A 3 -12.91 1.87 -12.06
N GLU A 4 -13.11 2.39 -10.88
CA GLU A 4 -12.66 3.75 -10.66
C GLU A 4 -11.16 3.81 -10.69
N PRO A 5 -10.59 4.73 -11.43
CA PRO A 5 -9.15 4.89 -11.39
C PRO A 5 -8.71 5.39 -10.01
N PRO A 6 -7.44 5.26 -9.69
CA PRO A 6 -6.94 5.77 -8.43
C PRO A 6 -7.25 7.24 -8.30
N SER A 7 -7.85 7.62 -7.16
CA SER A 7 -8.28 8.99 -6.95
C SER A 7 -7.17 9.89 -6.47
N ALA A 8 -6.07 9.31 -6.00
CA ALA A 8 -5.02 10.12 -5.40
C ALA A 8 -3.66 9.53 -5.68
N SER A 9 -2.77 10.35 -6.12
CA SER A 9 -1.35 10.04 -6.06
C SER A 9 -0.66 11.26 -5.53
N MET A 10 0.32 11.03 -4.67
CA MET A 10 1.12 12.12 -4.12
C MET A 10 2.40 12.17 -4.92
N SER A 11 2.65 13.34 -5.49
CA SER A 11 3.83 13.53 -6.30
C SER A 11 4.84 14.37 -5.54
N HIS A 12 6.04 13.87 -5.44
CA HIS A 12 7.18 14.60 -4.91
C HIS A 12 8.20 14.77 -6.00
N SER A 13 9.13 15.71 -5.83
CA SER A 13 10.15 15.92 -6.86
C SER A 13 10.91 14.63 -7.19
N ASP A 14 11.01 13.71 -6.25
CA ASP A 14 11.84 12.54 -6.42
C ASP A 14 11.09 11.22 -6.57
N PHE A 15 9.79 11.19 -6.24
CA PHE A 15 9.04 9.95 -6.39
C PHE A 15 7.55 10.18 -6.23
N ASP A 16 6.77 9.20 -6.68
CA ASP A 16 5.32 9.23 -6.63
C ASP A 16 4.79 8.03 -5.83
N ILE A 17 3.74 8.27 -5.06
CA ILE A 17 3.04 7.23 -4.31
C ILE A 17 1.62 7.11 -4.85
N LEU A 18 1.23 5.89 -5.18
CA LEU A 18 -0.13 5.57 -5.60
C LEU A 18 -0.87 4.93 -4.42
N SER A 19 -2.06 5.43 -4.13
CA SER A 19 -2.92 4.84 -3.11
C SER A 19 -4.25 4.49 -3.76
N TRP A 20 -4.69 3.23 -3.59
CA TRP A 20 -5.85 2.75 -4.33
C TRP A 20 -6.59 1.69 -3.53
N ASN A 21 -7.89 1.91 -3.30
CA ASN A 21 -8.75 0.88 -2.75
C ASN A 21 -9.20 0.00 -3.91
N VAL A 22 -8.62 -1.19 -4.00
CA VAL A 22 -8.83 -2.05 -5.17
C VAL A 22 -10.10 -2.90 -5.07
N ARG A 23 -10.74 -2.93 -3.89
CA ARG A 23 -12.02 -3.61 -3.70
C ARG A 23 -11.99 -5.08 -4.08
N GLY A 24 -10.90 -5.74 -3.74
CA GLY A 24 -10.74 -7.16 -3.97
C GLY A 24 -9.89 -7.47 -5.18
N LEU A 25 -9.02 -8.46 -5.01
CA LEU A 25 -8.16 -8.95 -6.08
C LEU A 25 -8.41 -10.42 -6.35
N ASN A 26 -9.64 -10.89 -6.04
CA ASN A 26 -9.97 -12.30 -6.21
C ASN A 26 -10.25 -12.66 -7.66
N MET A 27 -10.47 -11.66 -8.50
CA MET A 27 -10.77 -11.88 -9.91
C MET A 27 -9.61 -11.45 -10.77
N ALA A 28 -9.33 -12.24 -11.80
CA ALA A 28 -8.22 -11.96 -12.70
C ALA A 28 -8.34 -10.60 -13.36
N ALA A 29 -9.56 -10.17 -13.68
CA ALA A 29 -9.78 -8.86 -14.31
C ALA A 29 -9.31 -7.71 -13.41
N ARG A 30 -9.52 -7.84 -12.09
CA ARG A 30 -9.05 -6.83 -11.16
C ARG A 30 -7.54 -6.79 -11.09
N CYS A 31 -6.92 -7.96 -11.05
CA CYS A 31 -5.46 -8.05 -11.03
C CYS A 31 -4.87 -7.43 -12.29
N LEU A 32 -5.50 -7.67 -13.42
CA LEU A 32 -5.04 -7.10 -14.68
C LEU A 32 -5.20 -5.57 -14.67
N ALA A 33 -6.29 -5.06 -14.12
CA ALA A 33 -6.50 -3.62 -14.04
C ALA A 33 -5.40 -2.95 -13.18
N VAL A 34 -5.04 -3.59 -12.07
CA VAL A 34 -3.97 -3.07 -11.22
C VAL A 34 -2.64 -3.09 -11.98
N HIS A 35 -2.36 -4.21 -12.64
CA HIS A 35 -1.14 -4.35 -13.43
C HIS A 35 -1.03 -3.24 -14.47
N GLU A 36 -2.09 -3.01 -15.22
CA GLU A 36 -2.08 -2.02 -16.29
C GLU A 36 -1.95 -0.60 -15.74
N THR A 37 -2.65 -0.31 -14.66
CA THR A 37 -2.58 1.01 -14.05
C THR A 37 -1.16 1.31 -13.57
N ILE A 38 -0.53 0.36 -12.89
CA ILE A 38 0.82 0.56 -12.41
C ILE A 38 1.81 0.62 -13.56
N ALA A 39 1.58 -0.20 -14.61
CA ALA A 39 2.46 -0.18 -15.77
C ALA A 39 2.48 1.19 -16.46
N GLU A 40 1.34 1.86 -16.48
CA GLU A 40 1.21 3.16 -17.14
C GLU A 40 1.52 4.35 -16.24
N ASN A 41 1.74 4.09 -14.98
CA ASN A 41 1.92 5.12 -13.98
C ASN A 41 3.41 5.28 -13.67
N THR A 42 3.77 6.41 -13.07
CA THR A 42 5.16 6.65 -12.67
C THR A 42 5.39 6.36 -11.20
N SER A 43 4.48 5.63 -10.56
CA SER A 43 4.57 5.38 -9.13
C SER A 43 5.81 4.56 -8.77
N HIS A 44 6.41 4.91 -7.65
CA HIS A 44 7.54 4.17 -7.08
C HIS A 44 7.09 3.35 -5.88
N ILE A 45 5.97 3.70 -5.28
CA ILE A 45 5.32 2.95 -4.21
C ILE A 45 3.84 2.88 -4.56
N ALA A 46 3.25 1.71 -4.40
CA ALA A 46 1.80 1.53 -4.53
C ALA A 46 1.26 0.94 -3.24
N CYS A 47 0.26 1.58 -2.68
CA CYS A 47 -0.42 1.12 -1.47
C CYS A 47 -1.84 0.72 -1.87
N LEU A 48 -2.11 -0.58 -1.84
CA LEU A 48 -3.40 -1.13 -2.26
C LEU A 48 -4.18 -1.59 -1.05
N GLN A 49 -5.39 -1.07 -0.88
CA GLN A 49 -6.26 -1.42 0.23
C GLN A 49 -7.37 -2.34 -0.23
N GLU A 50 -7.90 -3.12 0.70
CA GLU A 50 -8.98 -4.08 0.44
C GLU A 50 -8.61 -5.10 -0.62
N THR A 51 -7.45 -5.72 -0.46
CA THR A 51 -7.05 -6.76 -1.40
C THR A 51 -7.96 -7.99 -1.32
N LYS A 52 -8.50 -8.27 -0.13
CA LYS A 52 -9.35 -9.43 0.15
C LYS A 52 -8.64 -10.75 -0.12
N LEU A 53 -7.32 -10.74 -0.01
CA LEU A 53 -6.50 -11.93 -0.22
C LEU A 53 -5.85 -12.33 1.09
N GLN A 54 -5.94 -13.62 1.41
CA GLN A 54 -5.29 -14.16 2.59
C GLN A 54 -3.81 -14.45 2.34
N HIS A 55 -3.47 -14.67 1.08
CA HIS A 55 -2.10 -15.01 0.72
C HIS A 55 -1.72 -14.34 -0.59
N ILE A 56 -0.56 -13.71 -0.60
CA ILE A 56 -0.01 -13.08 -1.80
C ILE A 56 1.40 -13.62 -1.97
N ASP A 57 1.61 -14.39 -3.02
CA ASP A 57 2.94 -14.91 -3.28
C ASP A 57 3.75 -13.96 -4.15
N ASP A 58 5.00 -14.32 -4.33
CA ASP A 58 5.95 -13.48 -5.06
C ASP A 58 5.50 -13.27 -6.51
N GLY A 59 4.99 -14.32 -7.15
CA GLY A 59 4.54 -14.21 -8.53
C GLY A 59 3.40 -13.24 -8.70
N LEU A 60 2.40 -13.31 -7.82
CA LEU A 60 1.27 -12.40 -7.90
C LEU A 60 1.71 -10.98 -7.60
N ALA A 61 2.54 -10.78 -6.58
CA ALA A 61 3.02 -9.44 -6.24
C ALA A 61 3.78 -8.80 -7.40
N ARG A 62 4.62 -9.59 -8.07
CA ARG A 62 5.37 -9.06 -9.22
C ARG A 62 4.46 -8.68 -10.36
N PHE A 63 3.46 -9.50 -10.64
CA PHE A 63 2.50 -9.19 -11.68
C PHE A 63 1.74 -7.91 -11.37
N LEU A 64 1.24 -7.78 -10.12
CA LEU A 64 0.51 -6.59 -9.71
C LEU A 64 1.38 -5.34 -9.79
N GLY A 65 2.67 -5.47 -9.49
CA GLY A 65 3.62 -4.37 -9.57
C GLY A 65 4.14 -4.09 -10.97
N ALA A 66 3.56 -4.77 -11.97
CA ALA A 66 3.93 -4.60 -13.38
C ALA A 66 5.43 -4.85 -13.60
N TYR A 67 6.00 -5.73 -12.78
CA TYR A 67 7.40 -6.13 -12.83
C TYR A 67 8.39 -4.99 -12.64
N LYS A 68 7.91 -3.84 -12.20
CA LYS A 68 8.77 -2.71 -11.86
C LYS A 68 8.75 -2.37 -10.38
N LEU A 69 7.63 -2.65 -9.69
CA LEU A 69 7.59 -2.57 -8.24
C LEU A 69 7.80 -3.99 -7.73
N SER A 70 9.05 -4.35 -7.55
CA SER A 70 9.43 -5.75 -7.37
C SER A 70 9.44 -6.21 -5.92
N CYS A 71 9.38 -5.30 -4.97
CA CYS A 71 9.35 -5.62 -3.56
C CYS A 71 7.95 -5.44 -3.00
N PHE A 72 7.60 -6.24 -2.00
CA PHE A 72 6.27 -6.12 -1.43
C PHE A 72 6.23 -6.53 0.03
N ALA A 73 5.23 -6.02 0.73
CA ALA A 73 4.84 -6.45 2.06
C ALA A 73 3.33 -6.39 2.11
N TYR A 74 2.71 -7.30 2.85
CA TYR A 74 1.26 -7.28 2.87
C TYR A 74 0.71 -7.73 4.22
N LYS A 75 -0.50 -7.24 4.49
CA LYS A 75 -1.31 -7.69 5.61
C LYS A 75 -2.40 -8.56 5.01
N PRO A 76 -2.51 -9.83 5.43
CA PRO A 76 -3.56 -10.70 4.89
C PRO A 76 -4.94 -10.18 5.23
N SER A 77 -5.90 -10.50 4.39
CA SER A 77 -7.29 -10.28 4.71
C SER A 77 -7.73 -11.22 5.83
N VAL A 78 -8.78 -10.83 6.54
CA VAL A 78 -9.42 -11.71 7.53
C VAL A 78 -10.65 -12.27 6.86
N GLY A 79 -10.56 -13.53 6.44
CA GLY A 79 -11.58 -14.09 5.56
C GLY A 79 -11.57 -13.35 4.23
N THR A 80 -12.71 -12.72 3.90
CA THR A 80 -12.84 -11.96 2.67
C THR A 80 -12.86 -10.46 2.93
N LYS A 81 -12.34 -10.03 4.08
CA LYS A 81 -12.37 -8.62 4.47
C LYS A 81 -10.99 -8.06 4.64
N GLY A 82 -10.80 -6.87 4.14
CA GLY A 82 -9.57 -6.12 4.34
C GLY A 82 -8.43 -6.61 3.47
N GLY A 83 -7.24 -6.54 4.02
CA GLY A 83 -6.03 -6.84 3.28
C GLY A 83 -5.38 -5.59 2.74
N ILE A 84 -4.07 -5.50 2.92
CA ILE A 84 -3.30 -4.35 2.46
C ILE A 84 -2.06 -4.89 1.78
N LEU A 85 -1.71 -4.31 0.64
CA LEU A 85 -0.49 -4.68 -0.08
C LEU A 85 0.28 -3.41 -0.39
N ILE A 86 1.56 -3.40 -0.04
CA ILE A 86 2.47 -2.33 -0.42
C ILE A 86 3.49 -2.90 -1.38
N LEU A 87 3.65 -2.23 -2.52
CA LEU A 87 4.61 -2.59 -3.55
C LEU A 87 5.56 -1.43 -3.74
N TRP A 88 6.84 -1.71 -3.95
CA TRP A 88 7.78 -0.60 -4.18
C TRP A 88 8.94 -1.02 -5.06
N ASN A 89 9.59 0.00 -5.61
CA ASN A 89 10.77 -0.17 -6.45
C ASN A 89 12.01 0.04 -5.57
N ASP A 90 12.74 -1.03 -5.30
CA ASP A 90 13.86 -0.99 -4.38
C ASP A 90 15.10 -0.32 -4.97
N VAL A 91 15.10 0.00 -6.25
CA VAL A 91 16.16 0.77 -6.85
C VAL A 91 16.09 2.23 -6.41
N VAL A 92 14.88 2.72 -6.18
CA VAL A 92 14.63 4.13 -5.84
C VAL A 92 14.41 4.31 -4.35
N ILE A 93 13.77 3.34 -3.71
CA ILE A 93 13.24 3.46 -2.36
C ILE A 93 13.77 2.32 -1.50
N ASP A 94 14.15 2.65 -0.28
CA ASP A 94 14.44 1.67 0.74
C ASP A 94 13.32 1.71 1.77
N LEU A 95 12.62 0.60 1.93
CA LEU A 95 11.53 0.48 2.89
C LEU A 95 12.00 -0.37 4.05
N SER A 96 11.86 0.15 5.26
CA SER A 96 12.32 -0.54 6.45
C SER A 96 11.33 -0.36 7.59
N ASN A 97 11.58 -1.09 8.69
CA ASN A 97 10.75 -1.00 9.90
C ASN A 97 9.28 -1.22 9.58
N ILE A 98 8.99 -2.26 8.79
CA ILE A 98 7.62 -2.55 8.37
C ILE A 98 6.86 -3.08 9.58
N SER A 99 5.73 -2.43 9.88
CA SER A 99 4.89 -2.78 11.00
C SER A 99 3.48 -3.08 10.49
N ILE A 100 3.01 -4.28 10.77
CA ILE A 100 1.69 -4.72 10.33
C ILE A 100 0.78 -4.74 11.54
N ARG A 101 -0.35 -4.03 11.45
CA ARG A 101 -1.31 -3.91 12.54
C ARG A 101 -2.69 -4.25 12.02
N TRP A 102 -3.69 -4.16 12.90
CA TRP A 102 -5.07 -4.54 12.55
C TRP A 102 -5.58 -3.82 11.31
N PHE A 103 -5.34 -2.51 11.22
CA PHE A 103 -5.93 -1.69 10.17
C PHE A 103 -4.88 -0.97 9.34
N SER A 104 -3.62 -1.32 9.49
CA SER A 104 -2.59 -0.56 8.77
C SER A 104 -1.32 -1.36 8.56
N VAL A 105 -0.59 -0.93 7.54
CA VAL A 105 0.80 -1.33 7.35
C VAL A 105 1.59 -0.03 7.30
N SER A 106 2.62 0.06 8.12
CA SER A 106 3.45 1.25 8.21
C SER A 106 4.90 0.88 7.94
N ALA A 107 5.64 1.81 7.40
CA ALA A 107 7.05 1.59 7.11
C ALA A 107 7.79 2.90 7.06
N THR A 108 9.09 2.84 7.28
CA THR A 108 9.97 3.99 7.07
C THR A 108 10.44 3.97 5.63
N VAL A 109 10.25 5.07 4.94
CA VAL A 109 10.63 5.22 3.54
C VAL A 109 11.86 6.10 3.48
N GLN A 110 12.88 5.62 2.77
CA GLN A 110 14.10 6.38 2.56
C GLN A 110 14.43 6.37 1.07
N LEU A 111 14.72 7.54 0.53
CA LEU A 111 15.09 7.67 -0.87
C LEU A 111 16.54 7.27 -1.04
N GLN A 112 16.82 6.47 -2.05
CA GLN A 112 18.20 6.00 -2.29
C GLN A 112 19.15 7.14 -2.61
N ARG A 113 18.64 8.18 -3.27
CA ARG A 113 19.48 9.32 -3.64
C ARG A 113 19.77 10.25 -2.49
N GLN A 114 18.86 10.33 -1.54
CA GLN A 114 18.95 11.29 -0.44
C GLN A 114 18.79 10.52 0.87
N ALA A 115 19.89 9.91 1.27
CA ALA A 115 19.87 9.02 2.43
C ALA A 115 19.46 9.73 3.71
N SER A 116 19.55 11.04 3.77
CA SER A 116 19.15 11.80 4.95
C SER A 116 17.64 12.01 5.03
N ASP A 117 16.93 11.83 3.94
CA ASP A 117 15.48 12.09 3.91
C ASP A 117 14.72 10.80 4.10
N SER A 118 14.01 10.73 5.21
CA SER A 118 13.14 9.59 5.47
C SER A 118 11.83 10.08 6.05
N PHE A 119 10.78 9.28 5.87
CA PHE A 119 9.49 9.60 6.43
C PHE A 119 8.70 8.33 6.71
N LEU A 120 7.66 8.46 7.52
CA LEU A 120 6.80 7.34 7.86
C LEU A 120 5.65 7.30 6.88
N LEU A 121 5.44 6.13 6.27
CA LEU A 121 4.31 5.87 5.40
C LEU A 121 3.39 4.90 6.10
N SER A 122 2.10 5.22 6.14
CA SER A 122 1.09 4.33 6.70
C SER A 122 -0.04 4.14 5.72
N THR A 123 -0.36 2.89 5.43
CA THR A 123 -1.51 2.53 4.62
C THR A 123 -2.59 2.01 5.55
N VAL A 124 -3.75 2.64 5.52
CA VAL A 124 -4.79 2.40 6.51
C VAL A 124 -6.05 1.90 5.82
N TYR A 125 -6.73 0.96 6.48
CA TYR A 125 -8.00 0.43 6.03
C TYR A 125 -9.06 0.69 7.10
N GLY A 126 -10.15 1.37 6.74
CA GLY A 126 -11.21 1.69 7.67
C GLY A 126 -12.28 0.61 7.73
N SER A 127 -12.75 0.34 8.95
CA SER A 127 -13.80 -0.65 9.14
C SER A 127 -15.18 -0.02 8.94
N SER A 128 -16.09 -0.80 8.34
CA SER A 128 -17.46 -0.35 8.14
C SER A 128 -18.36 -0.69 9.32
N ARG A 129 -17.91 -1.57 10.23
CA ARG A 129 -18.71 -1.94 11.39
C ARG A 129 -18.49 -0.97 12.53
N ALA A 130 -19.54 -0.72 13.33
CA ALA A 130 -19.44 0.25 14.43
C ALA A 130 -18.30 -0.09 15.39
N ARG A 131 -18.19 -1.36 15.78
CA ARG A 131 -17.12 -1.79 16.65
C ARG A 131 -15.76 -1.59 16.00
N GLY A 132 -15.69 -1.95 14.73
CA GLY A 132 -14.46 -1.80 13.99
C GLY A 132 -14.08 -0.35 13.85
N LYS A 133 -15.06 0.54 13.71
CA LYS A 133 -14.77 1.97 13.60
C LYS A 133 -14.14 2.50 14.87
N GLU A 134 -14.63 2.05 16.02
CA GLU A 134 -14.05 2.48 17.30
C GLU A 134 -12.61 2.03 17.40
N ALA A 135 -12.35 0.76 17.11
CA ALA A 135 -10.99 0.23 17.15
C ALA A 135 -10.10 0.94 16.13
N PHE A 136 -10.65 1.24 14.97
CA PHE A 136 -9.91 1.92 13.91
C PHE A 136 -9.52 3.34 14.36
N LEU A 137 -10.43 4.06 14.96
CA LEU A 137 -10.14 5.40 15.45
C LEU A 137 -9.06 5.39 16.53
N GLN A 138 -9.13 4.40 17.43
CA GLN A 138 -8.09 4.24 18.44
C GLN A 138 -6.74 3.95 17.80
N HIS A 139 -6.76 3.14 16.76
CA HIS A 139 -5.54 2.81 16.03
C HIS A 139 -4.92 4.06 15.41
N LEU A 140 -5.74 4.91 14.80
CA LEU A 140 -5.25 6.15 14.23
C LEU A 140 -4.62 7.05 15.29
N ARG A 141 -5.19 7.09 16.49
CA ARG A 141 -4.63 7.88 17.57
C ARG A 141 -3.24 7.39 17.97
N ARG A 142 -3.01 6.08 17.85
CA ARG A 142 -1.70 5.50 18.17
C ARG A 142 -0.67 5.75 17.09
N LEU A 143 -1.11 6.03 15.87
CA LEU A 143 -0.22 6.27 14.75
C LEU A 143 0.21 7.72 14.66
N LYS A 144 0.41 8.36 15.79
CA LYS A 144 0.85 9.74 15.78
C LYS A 144 2.12 9.88 14.94
N PRO A 145 2.26 10.98 14.24
CA PRO A 145 3.48 11.23 13.48
C PRO A 145 4.69 11.14 14.40
N LEU A 146 5.72 10.51 13.91
CA LEU A 146 6.97 10.44 14.67
C LEU A 146 7.61 11.82 14.61
N THR A 147 7.79 12.41 15.77
CA THR A 147 8.42 13.72 15.87
C THR A 147 9.85 13.60 15.37
N GLY A 148 10.25 14.53 14.51
CA GLY A 148 11.58 14.50 13.98
C GLY A 148 11.77 13.66 12.74
N THR A 149 10.75 12.94 12.33
CA THR A 149 10.78 12.20 11.08
C THR A 149 10.20 13.06 9.97
N LYS A 150 10.95 13.17 8.93
CA LYS A 150 10.53 14.03 7.83
C LYS A 150 10.55 13.32 6.54
#